data_94d7817c41d0ca96ce65d1cbc633d43a
#
_entry.id   94d7817c41d0ca96ce65d1cbc633d43a
#
_cell.length_a   1.000
_cell.length_b   1.000
_cell.length_c   1.000
_cell.angle_alpha   90.00
_cell.angle_beta   90.00
_cell.angle_gamma   90.00
#
_symmetry.space_group_name_H-M   'P 1'
#
loop_
_entity.id
_entity.type
_entity.pdbx_description
1 polymer ?
#
loop_
_entity_poly.entity_id
_entity_poly.type
_entity_poly.pdbx_seq_one_letter_code
_entity_poly.pdbx_strand_id
1 'polypeptide(L)'
;LCRQNVTYVVDFLARNRFVRKNDLIVVAHKASPEQILSVKPYLEPYTAIAIKNILINQDRQLGIYAPINAHKFLQKLSAPGVEPVVPMVSLHKDGTGEQVLLDGMAVFKKDRMIGQLNEMESRGYFLMRPEVYYGGLFPVHWDKGEEQWLTMEITRSSATVTPQIQQRQIKMKIQVIAEGNFYEQGGRGNLFTGDIFRQIEEACEQELARQLAMSIHKAQSLNSDIFGWGQTISRHEPEVWKTAGPEWEQLFPAIPYELDIRFYLRRSYETDKSFVYR
;
A
#
# COMPACT_ATOMS: atom_id res chain seq x y z
N LEU A 1 -13.38 3.47 -19.35
CA LEU A 1 -14.48 2.94 -18.55
C LEU A 1 -14.35 3.38 -17.09
N CYS A 2 -13.26 3.01 -16.37
CA CYS A 2 -13.13 3.31 -14.92
C CYS A 2 -13.19 4.81 -14.58
N ARG A 3 -12.75 5.71 -15.48
CA ARG A 3 -12.85 7.16 -15.27
C ARG A 3 -14.25 7.73 -15.53
N GLN A 4 -15.07 7.01 -16.27
CA GLN A 4 -16.46 7.43 -16.54
C GLN A 4 -17.38 6.96 -15.43
N ASN A 5 -17.53 5.68 -15.27
CA ASN A 5 -18.16 5.04 -14.12
C ASN A 5 -18.03 3.51 -14.24
N VAL A 6 -17.99 2.82 -13.11
CA VAL A 6 -17.90 1.36 -13.06
C VAL A 6 -19.20 0.68 -12.65
N THR A 7 -20.31 1.42 -12.58
CA THR A 7 -21.60 0.92 -12.09
C THR A 7 -22.02 -0.37 -12.78
N TYR A 8 -21.90 -0.44 -14.13
CA TYR A 8 -22.26 -1.66 -14.86
C TYR A 8 -21.35 -2.85 -14.52
N VAL A 9 -20.05 -2.61 -14.32
CA VAL A 9 -19.11 -3.66 -13.90
C VAL A 9 -19.45 -4.12 -12.48
N VAL A 10 -19.75 -3.18 -11.59
CA VAL A 10 -20.15 -3.45 -10.20
C VAL A 10 -21.44 -4.27 -10.16
N ASP A 11 -22.46 -3.88 -10.94
CA ASP A 11 -23.73 -4.61 -11.02
C ASP A 11 -23.51 -6.03 -11.58
N PHE A 12 -22.70 -6.16 -12.63
CA PHE A 12 -22.33 -7.47 -13.17
C PHE A 12 -21.61 -8.35 -12.14
N LEU A 13 -20.58 -7.82 -11.45
CA LEU A 13 -19.85 -8.55 -10.41
C LEU A 13 -20.76 -8.96 -9.23
N ALA A 14 -21.72 -8.12 -8.88
CA ALA A 14 -22.64 -8.39 -7.77
C ALA A 14 -23.66 -9.49 -8.10
N ARG A 15 -24.18 -9.49 -9.33
CA ARG A 15 -25.32 -10.36 -9.74
C ARG A 15 -24.91 -11.63 -10.45
N ASN A 16 -23.74 -11.63 -11.09
CA ASN A 16 -23.35 -12.78 -11.92
C ASN A 16 -22.87 -13.96 -11.04
N ARG A 17 -23.61 -15.05 -11.09
CA ARG A 17 -23.30 -16.27 -10.33
C ARG A 17 -22.01 -17.00 -10.78
N PHE A 18 -21.52 -16.72 -11.98
CA PHE A 18 -20.29 -17.32 -12.51
C PHE A 18 -19.03 -16.57 -12.11
N VAL A 19 -19.14 -15.33 -11.63
CA VAL A 19 -18.03 -14.58 -11.11
C VAL A 19 -17.74 -14.99 -9.68
N ARG A 20 -16.55 -15.51 -9.46
CA ARG A 20 -16.12 -15.87 -8.11
C ARG A 20 -15.78 -14.60 -7.36
N LYS A 21 -16.43 -14.38 -6.23
CA LYS A 21 -16.21 -13.19 -5.38
C LYS A 21 -14.78 -13.06 -4.85
N ASN A 22 -14.01 -14.15 -4.89
CA ASN A 22 -12.60 -14.18 -4.49
C ASN A 22 -11.63 -13.89 -5.65
N ASP A 23 -12.12 -13.74 -6.90
CA ASP A 23 -11.26 -13.40 -8.02
C ASP A 23 -10.67 -12.01 -7.83
N LEU A 24 -9.37 -11.87 -8.11
CA LEU A 24 -8.66 -10.60 -8.00
C LEU A 24 -9.10 -9.65 -9.10
N ILE A 25 -9.19 -8.38 -8.74
CA ILE A 25 -9.50 -7.29 -9.67
C ILE A 25 -8.22 -6.49 -9.93
N VAL A 26 -8.01 -6.14 -11.19
CA VAL A 26 -6.98 -5.20 -11.63
C VAL A 26 -7.56 -4.20 -12.61
N VAL A 27 -6.96 -3.04 -12.70
CA VAL A 27 -7.30 -2.02 -13.69
C VAL A 27 -6.24 -2.01 -14.78
N ALA A 28 -6.67 -2.14 -16.03
CA ALA A 28 -5.79 -1.97 -17.18
C ALA A 28 -5.37 -0.49 -17.30
N HIS A 29 -4.07 -0.23 -17.38
CA HIS A 29 -3.48 1.11 -17.43
C HIS A 29 -2.58 1.24 -18.67
N LYS A 30 -2.71 2.35 -19.40
CA LYS A 30 -1.94 2.64 -20.62
C LYS A 30 -2.11 1.61 -21.78
N ALA A 31 -2.94 0.59 -21.58
CA ALA A 31 -3.26 -0.42 -22.57
C ALA A 31 -4.70 -0.91 -22.37
N SER A 32 -5.30 -1.51 -23.40
CA SER A 32 -6.63 -2.10 -23.24
C SER A 32 -6.53 -3.47 -22.54
N PRO A 33 -7.61 -3.95 -21.88
CA PRO A 33 -7.63 -5.29 -21.29
C PRO A 33 -7.29 -6.39 -22.30
N GLU A 34 -7.75 -6.25 -23.55
CA GLU A 34 -7.48 -7.18 -24.63
C GLU A 34 -5.99 -7.22 -24.98
N GLN A 35 -5.35 -6.04 -25.06
CA GLN A 35 -3.90 -5.97 -25.29
C GLN A 35 -3.12 -6.64 -24.16
N ILE A 36 -3.47 -6.36 -22.90
CA ILE A 36 -2.83 -6.98 -21.74
C ILE A 36 -2.99 -8.50 -21.77
N LEU A 37 -4.19 -8.99 -22.02
CA LEU A 37 -4.48 -10.43 -22.03
C LEU A 37 -3.90 -11.16 -23.25
N SER A 38 -3.56 -10.45 -24.33
CA SER A 38 -2.93 -11.04 -25.52
C SER A 38 -1.43 -11.29 -25.38
N VAL A 39 -0.78 -10.71 -24.37
CA VAL A 39 0.64 -10.96 -24.09
C VAL A 39 0.85 -12.42 -23.72
N LYS A 40 1.92 -13.01 -24.22
CA LYS A 40 2.34 -14.39 -23.86
C LYS A 40 3.41 -14.31 -22.76
N PRO A 41 3.07 -14.61 -21.51
CA PRO A 41 4.06 -14.58 -20.44
C PRO A 41 5.07 -15.74 -20.62
N TYR A 42 6.30 -15.54 -20.14
CA TYR A 42 7.35 -16.55 -20.30
C TYR A 42 7.18 -17.77 -19.38
N LEU A 43 6.66 -17.54 -18.16
CA LEU A 43 6.63 -18.58 -17.12
C LEU A 43 5.26 -19.18 -16.90
N GLU A 44 4.21 -18.55 -17.41
CA GLU A 44 2.84 -18.95 -17.16
C GLU A 44 2.09 -19.24 -18.46
N PRO A 45 1.15 -20.21 -18.48
CA PRO A 45 0.41 -20.52 -19.69
C PRO A 45 -0.55 -19.43 -20.14
N TYR A 46 -1.01 -18.60 -19.19
CA TYR A 46 -1.99 -17.53 -19.45
C TYR A 46 -1.64 -16.26 -18.69
N THR A 47 -1.83 -15.12 -19.34
CA THR A 47 -1.55 -13.80 -18.77
C THR A 47 -2.34 -13.50 -17.49
N ALA A 48 -3.60 -13.95 -17.41
CA ALA A 48 -4.39 -13.80 -16.19
C ALA A 48 -3.77 -14.54 -14.99
N ILE A 49 -3.16 -15.71 -15.21
CA ILE A 49 -2.43 -16.46 -14.17
C ILE A 49 -1.14 -15.72 -13.80
N ALA A 50 -0.41 -15.21 -14.78
CA ALA A 50 0.79 -14.41 -14.54
C ALA A 50 0.48 -13.18 -13.67
N ILE A 51 -0.54 -12.39 -14.01
CA ILE A 51 -0.97 -11.23 -13.23
C ILE A 51 -1.33 -11.64 -11.79
N LYS A 52 -2.10 -12.70 -11.61
CA LYS A 52 -2.45 -13.22 -10.29
C LYS A 52 -1.21 -13.57 -9.47
N ASN A 53 -0.26 -14.30 -10.08
CA ASN A 53 0.95 -14.74 -9.39
C ASN A 53 1.88 -13.56 -9.06
N ILE A 54 2.01 -12.58 -9.95
CA ILE A 54 2.74 -11.34 -9.69
C ILE A 54 2.13 -10.61 -8.48
N LEU A 55 0.80 -10.45 -8.42
CA LEU A 55 0.12 -9.79 -7.30
C LEU A 55 0.32 -10.53 -5.97
N ILE A 56 0.21 -11.86 -5.96
CA ILE A 56 0.38 -12.65 -4.75
C ILE A 56 1.84 -12.64 -4.28
N ASN A 57 2.78 -12.78 -5.20
CA ASN A 57 4.19 -12.81 -4.86
C ASN A 57 4.68 -11.45 -4.37
N GLN A 58 4.28 -10.36 -5.02
CA GLN A 58 4.66 -9.02 -4.55
C GLN A 58 4.03 -8.67 -3.19
N ASP A 59 2.79 -9.13 -2.89
CA ASP A 59 2.15 -8.95 -1.58
C ASP A 59 2.99 -9.60 -0.47
N ARG A 60 3.66 -10.71 -0.79
CA ARG A 60 4.49 -11.47 0.15
C ARG A 60 5.97 -11.05 0.19
N GLN A 61 6.50 -10.54 -0.90
CA GLN A 61 7.94 -10.31 -1.04
C GLN A 61 8.31 -8.83 -1.13
N LEU A 62 7.51 -8.00 -1.79
CA LEU A 62 7.83 -6.60 -2.03
C LEU A 62 7.00 -5.62 -1.19
N GLY A 63 5.79 -6.01 -0.78
CA GLY A 63 4.93 -5.20 0.06
C GLY A 63 4.60 -3.82 -0.52
N ILE A 64 4.36 -3.73 -1.84
CA ILE A 64 4.09 -2.47 -2.52
C ILE A 64 2.61 -2.31 -2.81
N TYR A 65 1.99 -3.32 -3.43
CA TYR A 65 0.62 -3.25 -3.90
C TYR A 65 -0.29 -4.18 -3.08
N ALA A 66 -1.41 -3.66 -2.63
CA ALA A 66 -2.40 -4.47 -1.90
C ALA A 66 -3.39 -5.12 -2.88
N PRO A 67 -3.38 -6.46 -3.03
CA PRO A 67 -4.36 -7.12 -3.87
C PRO A 67 -5.77 -6.97 -3.31
N ILE A 68 -6.73 -6.81 -4.20
CA ILE A 68 -8.15 -6.71 -3.84
C ILE A 68 -8.95 -7.71 -4.69
N ASN A 69 -9.89 -8.40 -4.07
CA ASN A 69 -10.84 -9.26 -4.77
C ASN A 69 -12.19 -8.55 -4.98
N ALA A 70 -13.03 -9.15 -5.83
CA ALA A 70 -14.34 -8.62 -6.17
C ALA A 70 -15.22 -8.37 -4.94
N HIS A 71 -15.18 -9.26 -3.95
CA HIS A 71 -15.97 -9.12 -2.72
C HIS A 71 -15.56 -7.87 -1.92
N LYS A 72 -14.26 -7.71 -1.65
CA LYS A 72 -13.73 -6.55 -0.91
C LYS A 72 -13.95 -5.25 -1.67
N PHE A 73 -13.84 -5.28 -3.00
CA PHE A 73 -14.11 -4.12 -3.82
C PHE A 73 -15.57 -3.65 -3.66
N LEU A 74 -16.53 -4.58 -3.84
CA LEU A 74 -17.96 -4.29 -3.65
C LEU A 74 -18.29 -3.84 -2.23
N GLN A 75 -17.69 -4.49 -1.24
CA GLN A 75 -17.85 -4.13 0.17
C GLN A 75 -17.43 -2.69 0.45
N LYS A 76 -16.25 -2.29 -0.06
CA LYS A 76 -15.76 -0.91 0.11
C LYS A 76 -16.60 0.12 -0.63
N LEU A 77 -17.07 -0.20 -1.84
CA LEU A 77 -17.99 0.70 -2.59
C LEU A 77 -19.32 0.92 -1.88
N SER A 78 -19.80 -0.08 -1.13
CA SER A 78 -21.09 -0.01 -0.45
C SER A 78 -21.00 0.52 0.97
N ALA A 79 -19.80 0.56 1.56
CA ALA A 79 -19.61 0.99 2.93
C ALA A 79 -19.41 2.51 3.03
N PRO A 80 -20.01 3.17 4.02
CA PRO A 80 -19.79 4.59 4.23
C PRO A 80 -18.37 4.85 4.74
N GLY A 81 -17.77 5.96 4.32
CA GLY A 81 -16.49 6.44 4.85
C GLY A 81 -15.29 5.55 4.52
N VAL A 82 -15.34 4.83 3.40
CA VAL A 82 -14.19 4.11 2.83
C VAL A 82 -14.34 3.99 1.32
N GLU A 83 -13.22 4.14 0.60
CA GLU A 83 -13.17 4.02 -0.84
C GLU A 83 -12.19 2.91 -1.27
N PRO A 84 -12.46 2.20 -2.38
CA PRO A 84 -11.57 1.14 -2.83
C PRO A 84 -10.33 1.66 -3.57
N VAL A 85 -9.26 0.88 -3.45
CA VAL A 85 -8.03 1.03 -4.23
C VAL A 85 -7.76 -0.30 -4.93
N VAL A 86 -7.40 -0.24 -6.21
CA VAL A 86 -7.25 -1.43 -7.07
C VAL A 86 -5.89 -1.41 -7.76
N PRO A 87 -5.08 -2.47 -7.71
CA PRO A 87 -3.83 -2.53 -8.46
C PRO A 87 -4.03 -2.31 -9.95
N MET A 88 -3.11 -1.58 -10.56
CA MET A 88 -3.08 -1.35 -11.99
C MET A 88 -2.02 -2.22 -12.66
N VAL A 89 -2.32 -2.63 -13.90
CA VAL A 89 -1.40 -3.37 -14.77
C VAL A 89 -1.21 -2.63 -16.08
N SER A 90 0.03 -2.56 -16.54
CA SER A 90 0.41 -1.96 -17.81
C SER A 90 1.28 -2.92 -18.62
N LEU A 91 1.53 -2.56 -19.87
CA LEU A 91 2.47 -3.25 -20.74
C LEU A 91 3.82 -2.55 -20.73
N HIS A 92 4.86 -3.33 -20.56
CA HIS A 92 6.24 -2.90 -20.72
C HIS A 92 6.87 -3.62 -21.91
N LYS A 93 7.57 -2.86 -22.76
CA LYS A 93 8.36 -3.38 -23.87
C LYS A 93 9.83 -3.29 -23.54
N ASP A 94 10.50 -4.42 -23.55
CA ASP A 94 11.96 -4.49 -23.49
C ASP A 94 12.51 -5.20 -24.74
N GLY A 95 13.83 -5.39 -24.78
CA GLY A 95 14.49 -6.09 -25.90
C GLY A 95 14.09 -7.56 -26.07
N THR A 96 13.33 -8.14 -25.12
CA THR A 96 12.87 -9.54 -25.12
C THR A 96 11.41 -9.69 -25.51
N GLY A 97 10.64 -8.58 -25.51
CA GLY A 97 9.22 -8.59 -25.89
C GLY A 97 8.33 -7.71 -25.03
N GLU A 98 7.02 -7.95 -25.09
CA GLU A 98 6.05 -7.29 -24.21
C GLU A 98 5.78 -8.12 -22.98
N GLN A 99 5.80 -7.47 -21.81
CA GLN A 99 5.52 -8.07 -20.52
C GLN A 99 4.49 -7.26 -19.73
N VAL A 100 3.79 -7.91 -18.82
CA VAL A 100 2.85 -7.27 -17.90
C VAL A 100 3.59 -6.83 -16.63
N LEU A 101 3.41 -5.57 -16.26
CA LEU A 101 3.93 -5.00 -15.01
C LEU A 101 2.80 -4.44 -14.14
N LEU A 102 3.02 -4.43 -12.83
CA LEU A 102 2.21 -3.62 -11.91
C LEU A 102 2.66 -2.16 -12.04
N ASP A 103 1.71 -1.24 -12.16
CA ASP A 103 1.96 0.17 -12.47
C ASP A 103 1.10 1.08 -11.56
N GLY A 104 1.33 0.98 -10.24
CA GLY A 104 0.61 1.75 -9.25
C GLY A 104 -0.75 1.16 -8.87
N MET A 105 -1.56 1.98 -8.19
CA MET A 105 -2.91 1.59 -7.77
C MET A 105 -3.93 2.65 -8.17
N ALA A 106 -5.04 2.24 -8.77
CA ALA A 106 -6.17 3.09 -9.09
C ALA A 106 -6.93 3.47 -7.82
N VAL A 107 -7.18 4.76 -7.63
CA VAL A 107 -7.96 5.30 -6.52
C VAL A 107 -9.37 5.62 -7.01
N PHE A 108 -10.36 5.10 -6.32
CA PHE A 108 -11.76 5.34 -6.62
C PHE A 108 -12.38 6.32 -5.63
N LYS A 109 -13.40 7.01 -6.08
CA LYS A 109 -14.37 7.71 -5.25
C LYS A 109 -15.74 7.31 -5.76
N LYS A 110 -16.49 6.60 -4.93
CA LYS A 110 -17.74 5.96 -5.37
C LYS A 110 -17.46 5.07 -6.60
N ASP A 111 -18.20 5.23 -7.66
CA ASP A 111 -18.13 4.43 -8.89
C ASP A 111 -17.13 4.95 -9.94
N ARG A 112 -16.21 5.87 -9.56
CA ARG A 112 -15.26 6.48 -10.52
C ARG A 112 -13.83 6.41 -10.06
N MET A 113 -12.95 6.05 -10.97
CA MET A 113 -11.52 6.23 -10.77
C MET A 113 -11.17 7.71 -10.88
N ILE A 114 -10.65 8.30 -9.82
CA ILE A 114 -10.34 9.74 -9.74
C ILE A 114 -8.83 10.03 -9.74
N GLY A 115 -8.01 9.04 -9.52
CA GLY A 115 -6.56 9.20 -9.48
C GLY A 115 -5.84 7.87 -9.35
N GLN A 116 -4.56 7.97 -9.06
CA GLN A 116 -3.70 6.80 -8.87
C GLN A 116 -2.66 7.08 -7.78
N LEU A 117 -2.21 6.03 -7.12
CA LEU A 117 -1.04 6.00 -6.27
C LEU A 117 0.16 5.51 -7.08
N ASN A 118 1.29 6.17 -6.94
CA ASN A 118 2.58 5.65 -7.42
C ASN A 118 3.08 4.52 -6.49
N GLU A 119 4.28 4.00 -6.75
CA GLU A 119 4.86 2.90 -5.97
C GLU A 119 5.03 3.25 -4.49
N MET A 120 5.60 4.41 -4.18
CA MET A 120 5.83 4.85 -2.79
C MET A 120 4.53 5.13 -2.04
N GLU A 121 3.57 5.78 -2.70
CA GLU A 121 2.24 6.02 -2.16
C GLU A 121 1.47 4.70 -1.95
N SER A 122 1.65 3.73 -2.87
CA SER A 122 1.05 2.39 -2.76
C SER A 122 1.63 1.61 -1.58
N ARG A 123 2.94 1.71 -1.33
CA ARG A 123 3.59 1.10 -0.17
C ARG A 123 3.09 1.72 1.15
N GLY A 124 2.95 3.05 1.22
CA GLY A 124 2.34 3.71 2.38
C GLY A 124 0.91 3.23 2.64
N TYR A 125 0.09 3.07 1.60
CA TYR A 125 -1.23 2.46 1.72
C TYR A 125 -1.17 1.00 2.19
N PHE A 126 -0.21 0.22 1.69
CA PHE A 126 0.00 -1.17 2.07
C PHE A 126 0.31 -1.31 3.57
N LEU A 127 1.16 -0.43 4.12
CA LEU A 127 1.55 -0.42 5.53
C LEU A 127 0.41 -0.05 6.48
N MET A 128 -0.66 0.59 6.00
CA MET A 128 -1.86 0.90 6.79
C MET A 128 -2.80 -0.30 6.99
N ARG A 129 -2.45 -1.47 6.48
CA ARG A 129 -3.22 -2.70 6.73
C ARG A 129 -3.10 -3.09 8.21
N PRO A 130 -4.19 -3.59 8.81
CA PRO A 130 -4.19 -3.98 10.23
C PRO A 130 -3.10 -4.99 10.58
N GLU A 131 -2.75 -5.85 9.63
CA GLU A 131 -1.69 -6.85 9.78
C GLU A 131 -1.04 -7.14 8.42
N VAL A 132 0.30 -7.12 8.40
CA VAL A 132 1.11 -7.43 7.24
C VAL A 132 2.18 -8.44 7.65
N TYR A 133 2.24 -9.55 6.94
CA TYR A 133 3.33 -10.50 7.01
C TYR A 133 4.16 -10.35 5.74
N TYR A 134 5.49 -10.23 5.91
CA TYR A 134 6.41 -10.00 4.80
C TYR A 134 6.12 -8.71 4.03
N GLY A 135 6.31 -7.57 4.69
CA GLY A 135 6.06 -6.24 4.13
C GLY A 135 7.09 -5.76 3.10
N GLY A 136 7.99 -6.64 2.67
CA GLY A 136 8.91 -6.42 1.59
C GLY A 136 10.19 -5.67 1.93
N LEU A 137 11.01 -5.48 0.89
CA LEU A 137 12.27 -4.75 0.96
C LEU A 137 12.04 -3.26 0.76
N PHE A 138 12.71 -2.43 1.55
CA PHE A 138 12.72 -0.99 1.37
C PHE A 138 14.10 -0.39 1.62
N PRO A 139 14.52 0.57 0.78
CA PRO A 139 15.77 1.28 0.99
C PRO A 139 15.61 2.32 2.08
N VAL A 140 16.66 2.44 2.90
CA VAL A 140 16.79 3.48 3.93
C VAL A 140 18.06 4.26 3.63
N HIS A 141 17.93 5.58 3.53
CA HIS A 141 19.10 6.44 3.41
C HIS A 141 19.80 6.53 4.77
N TRP A 142 21.11 6.25 4.75
CA TRP A 142 21.94 6.25 5.94
C TRP A 142 23.15 7.14 5.70
N ASP A 143 23.19 8.27 6.36
CA ASP A 143 24.31 9.22 6.25
C ASP A 143 25.16 9.20 7.53
N LYS A 144 26.39 8.72 7.43
CA LYS A 144 27.45 8.89 8.43
C LYS A 144 28.76 9.33 7.78
N GLY A 145 28.68 10.35 6.93
CA GLY A 145 29.87 10.94 6.27
C GLY A 145 30.25 10.31 4.93
N GLU A 146 29.69 9.17 4.59
CA GLU A 146 29.62 8.59 3.24
C GLU A 146 28.17 8.24 2.98
N GLU A 147 27.62 8.69 1.85
CA GLU A 147 26.25 8.40 1.44
C GLU A 147 26.10 6.89 1.28
N GLN A 148 25.34 6.27 2.17
CA GLN A 148 25.14 4.81 2.20
C GLN A 148 23.65 4.49 2.17
N TRP A 149 23.31 3.45 1.42
CA TRP A 149 21.97 2.89 1.38
C TRP A 149 21.96 1.57 2.13
N LEU A 150 20.96 1.42 2.98
CA LEU A 150 20.65 0.16 3.63
C LEU A 150 19.38 -0.39 3.01
N THR A 151 19.35 -1.68 2.74
CA THR A 151 18.13 -2.37 2.39
C THR A 151 17.63 -3.11 3.60
N MET A 152 16.41 -2.80 4.01
CA MET A 152 15.74 -3.42 5.13
C MET A 152 14.58 -4.28 4.64
N GLU A 153 14.30 -5.38 5.32
CA GLU A 153 13.16 -6.25 5.07
C GLU A 153 12.16 -6.12 6.21
N ILE A 154 10.90 -5.83 5.91
CA ILE A 154 9.82 -5.92 6.90
C ILE A 154 9.34 -7.37 6.95
N THR A 155 9.51 -8.01 8.10
CA THR A 155 9.02 -9.38 8.32
C THR A 155 7.59 -9.39 8.87
N ARG A 156 7.23 -8.36 9.61
CA ARG A 156 5.88 -8.17 10.14
C ARG A 156 5.60 -6.69 10.38
N SER A 157 4.39 -6.27 10.12
CA SER A 157 3.90 -4.97 10.62
C SER A 157 2.43 -5.04 11.00
N SER A 158 2.01 -4.11 11.85
CA SER A 158 0.62 -3.90 12.21
C SER A 158 0.33 -2.41 12.29
N ALA A 159 -0.84 -2.00 11.80
CA ALA A 159 -1.30 -0.63 11.89
C ALA A 159 -2.60 -0.55 12.70
N THR A 160 -2.67 0.43 13.57
CA THR A 160 -3.87 0.78 14.33
C THR A 160 -4.23 2.25 14.06
N VAL A 161 -5.46 2.48 13.67
CA VAL A 161 -5.98 3.82 13.38
C VAL A 161 -7.07 4.13 14.39
N THR A 162 -6.86 5.17 15.20
CA THR A 162 -7.78 5.55 16.27
C THR A 162 -8.22 7.00 16.10
N PRO A 163 -9.51 7.29 16.03
CA PRO A 163 -10.00 8.66 16.05
C PRO A 163 -9.82 9.28 17.43
N GLN A 164 -9.29 10.48 17.47
CA GLN A 164 -9.23 11.34 18.66
C GLN A 164 -10.19 12.51 18.45
N ILE A 165 -11.14 12.66 19.34
CA ILE A 165 -12.19 13.68 19.23
C ILE A 165 -12.08 14.63 20.40
N GLN A 166 -11.77 15.89 20.12
CA GLN A 166 -11.68 16.95 21.10
C GLN A 166 -12.49 18.16 20.61
N GLN A 167 -13.43 18.67 21.43
CA GLN A 167 -14.23 19.86 21.08
C GLN A 167 -14.84 19.82 19.65
N ARG A 168 -15.32 18.63 19.21
CA ARG A 168 -15.85 18.37 17.86
C ARG A 168 -14.82 18.38 16.74
N GLN A 169 -13.54 18.51 17.04
CA GLN A 169 -12.47 18.33 16.05
C GLN A 169 -12.04 16.87 16.02
N ILE A 170 -11.94 16.34 14.81
CA ILE A 170 -11.50 14.97 14.56
C ILE A 170 -10.04 15.00 14.17
N LYS A 171 -9.21 14.22 14.86
CA LYS A 171 -7.80 13.95 14.51
C LYS A 171 -7.61 12.45 14.46
N MET A 172 -6.85 11.94 13.51
CA MET A 172 -6.54 10.51 13.43
C MET A 172 -5.17 10.22 14.03
N LYS A 173 -5.11 9.31 15.02
CA LYS A 173 -3.84 8.76 15.50
C LYS A 173 -3.58 7.45 14.79
N ILE A 174 -2.42 7.36 14.13
CA ILE A 174 -1.99 6.21 13.35
C ILE A 174 -0.74 5.65 14.00
N GLN A 175 -0.85 4.46 14.55
CA GLN A 175 0.29 3.74 15.12
C GLN A 175 0.68 2.60 14.19
N VAL A 176 1.96 2.53 13.82
CA VAL A 176 2.52 1.41 13.06
C VAL A 176 3.67 0.82 13.84
N ILE A 177 3.58 -0.47 14.08
CA ILE A 177 4.66 -1.25 14.68
C ILE A 177 5.15 -2.21 13.60
N ALA A 178 6.41 -2.09 13.22
CA ALA A 178 7.05 -2.95 12.25
C ALA A 178 8.26 -3.65 12.87
N GLU A 179 8.47 -4.88 12.43
CA GLU A 179 9.64 -5.69 12.73
C GLU A 179 10.33 -6.05 11.42
N GLY A 180 11.64 -6.04 11.44
CA GLY A 180 12.36 -6.33 10.22
C GLY A 180 13.78 -6.81 10.43
N ASN A 181 14.39 -7.21 9.33
CA ASN A 181 15.76 -7.65 9.28
C ASN A 181 16.59 -6.70 8.42
N PHE A 182 17.85 -6.65 8.72
CA PHE A 182 18.86 -6.05 7.85
C PHE A 182 19.07 -6.99 6.66
N TYR A 183 18.93 -6.49 5.43
CA TYR A 183 19.01 -7.31 4.22
C TYR A 183 20.35 -7.08 3.47
N GLU A 184 20.68 -5.82 3.20
CA GLU A 184 21.87 -5.47 2.42
C GLU A 184 22.43 -4.10 2.85
N GLN A 185 23.75 -3.96 2.76
CA GLN A 185 24.48 -2.73 2.99
C GLN A 185 25.20 -2.30 1.71
N GLY A 186 24.86 -1.11 1.21
CA GLY A 186 25.67 -0.44 0.19
C GLY A 186 26.73 0.45 0.85
N GLY A 187 27.94 -0.04 1.01
CA GLY A 187 29.03 0.71 1.62
C GLY A 187 29.97 -0.12 2.50
N ARG A 188 30.98 0.54 3.07
CA ARG A 188 31.99 -0.11 3.93
C ARG A 188 31.76 0.29 5.39
N GLY A 189 31.89 -0.63 6.30
CA GLY A 189 31.81 -0.39 7.75
C GLY A 189 31.10 -1.49 8.51
N ASN A 190 31.35 -1.57 9.82
CA ASN A 190 30.65 -2.49 10.70
C ASN A 190 29.43 -1.78 11.30
N LEU A 191 28.23 -2.17 10.89
CA LEU A 191 26.97 -1.61 11.36
C LEU A 191 26.41 -2.35 12.58
N PHE A 192 27.06 -3.39 13.06
CA PHE A 192 26.54 -4.27 14.11
C PHE A 192 27.02 -3.87 15.51
N THR A 193 26.85 -2.59 15.88
CA THR A 193 27.04 -2.10 17.26
C THR A 193 25.74 -1.58 17.82
N GLY A 194 25.52 -1.69 19.14
CA GLY A 194 24.21 -1.36 19.75
C GLY A 194 23.73 0.07 19.48
N ASP A 195 24.64 1.04 19.44
CA ASP A 195 24.28 2.45 19.15
C ASP A 195 23.86 2.65 17.70
N ILE A 196 24.46 1.90 16.78
CA ILE A 196 24.15 1.96 15.36
C ILE A 196 22.79 1.33 15.09
N PHE A 197 22.43 0.24 15.76
CA PHE A 197 21.11 -0.39 15.59
C PHE A 197 19.97 0.57 15.87
N ARG A 198 20.05 1.32 16.97
CA ARG A 198 19.02 2.30 17.30
C ARG A 198 18.89 3.39 16.23
N GLN A 199 20.01 3.86 15.70
CA GLN A 199 20.01 4.88 14.66
C GLN A 199 19.45 4.32 13.34
N ILE A 200 19.69 3.03 13.03
CA ILE A 200 19.05 2.36 11.87
C ILE A 200 17.54 2.24 12.09
N GLU A 201 17.10 1.85 13.29
CA GLU A 201 15.67 1.80 13.63
C GLU A 201 15.02 3.17 13.45
N GLU A 202 15.63 4.25 13.96
CA GLU A 202 15.16 5.62 13.79
C GLU A 202 15.08 6.05 12.30
N ALA A 203 16.07 5.68 11.50
CA ALA A 203 16.06 5.95 10.06
C ALA A 203 14.95 5.15 9.33
N CYS A 204 14.69 3.90 9.74
CA CYS A 204 13.56 3.12 9.26
C CYS A 204 12.23 3.76 9.63
N GLU A 205 12.06 4.19 10.89
CA GLU A 205 10.86 4.88 11.36
C GLU A 205 10.57 6.15 10.53
N GLN A 206 11.60 6.94 10.25
CA GLN A 206 11.48 8.15 9.42
C GLN A 206 11.07 7.82 7.98
N GLU A 207 11.69 6.82 7.37
CA GLU A 207 11.36 6.42 5.99
C GLU A 207 9.94 5.86 5.89
N LEU A 208 9.51 5.01 6.82
CA LEU A 208 8.15 4.50 6.88
C LEU A 208 7.13 5.63 7.11
N ALA A 209 7.44 6.58 8.01
CA ALA A 209 6.60 7.75 8.24
C ALA A 209 6.46 8.62 6.98
N ARG A 210 7.55 8.80 6.23
CA ARG A 210 7.56 9.52 4.95
C ARG A 210 6.63 8.87 3.93
N GLN A 211 6.72 7.55 3.75
CA GLN A 211 5.87 6.79 2.80
C GLN A 211 4.39 6.86 3.20
N LEU A 212 4.08 6.71 4.48
CA LEU A 212 2.73 6.84 5.01
C LEU A 212 2.17 8.25 4.78
N ALA A 213 2.95 9.30 5.09
CA ALA A 213 2.55 10.68 4.88
C ALA A 213 2.27 10.97 3.40
N MET A 214 3.11 10.48 2.48
CA MET A 214 2.87 10.61 1.03
C MET A 214 1.54 9.99 0.62
N SER A 215 1.25 8.79 1.10
CA SER A 215 0.00 8.08 0.79
C SER A 215 -1.23 8.82 1.35
N ILE A 216 -1.15 9.31 2.59
CA ILE A 216 -2.23 10.08 3.23
C ILE A 216 -2.47 11.39 2.49
N HIS A 217 -1.41 12.15 2.23
CA HIS A 217 -1.51 13.40 1.48
C HIS A 217 -2.13 13.19 0.10
N LYS A 218 -1.74 12.12 -0.60
CA LYS A 218 -2.33 11.77 -1.90
C LYS A 218 -3.81 11.46 -1.79
N ALA A 219 -4.23 10.67 -0.80
CA ALA A 219 -5.63 10.35 -0.56
C ALA A 219 -6.47 11.61 -0.24
N GLN A 220 -5.96 12.48 0.62
CA GLN A 220 -6.59 13.76 0.96
C GLN A 220 -6.67 14.70 -0.24
N SER A 221 -5.61 14.81 -1.05
CA SER A 221 -5.60 15.62 -2.27
C SER A 221 -6.61 15.14 -3.32
N LEU A 222 -6.85 13.84 -3.39
CA LEU A 222 -7.87 13.22 -4.23
C LEU A 222 -9.26 13.22 -3.59
N ASN A 223 -9.37 13.65 -2.34
CA ASN A 223 -10.59 13.57 -1.55
C ASN A 223 -11.23 12.17 -1.59
N SER A 224 -10.41 11.15 -1.34
CA SER A 224 -10.83 9.74 -1.33
C SER A 224 -10.31 9.05 -0.08
N ASP A 225 -11.21 8.68 0.82
CA ASP A 225 -10.86 7.98 2.05
C ASP A 225 -10.54 6.50 1.80
N ILE A 226 -9.39 6.25 1.23
CA ILE A 226 -8.91 4.89 0.92
C ILE A 226 -8.57 4.08 2.17
N PHE A 227 -8.32 4.76 3.31
CA PHE A 227 -7.94 4.14 4.58
C PHE A 227 -9.15 3.72 5.42
N GLY A 228 -10.34 4.26 5.13
CA GLY A 228 -11.55 3.98 5.88
C GLY A 228 -11.57 4.67 7.24
N TRP A 229 -11.07 5.88 7.33
CA TRP A 229 -11.16 6.69 8.55
C TRP A 229 -12.61 6.95 8.93
N GLY A 230 -13.45 7.32 7.95
CA GLY A 230 -14.90 7.49 8.17
C GLY A 230 -15.55 6.19 8.63
N GLN A 231 -15.19 5.05 8.06
CA GLN A 231 -15.70 3.76 8.52
C GLN A 231 -15.26 3.45 9.95
N THR A 232 -14.03 3.80 10.32
CA THR A 232 -13.51 3.64 11.67
C THR A 232 -14.27 4.50 12.66
N ILE A 233 -14.53 5.79 12.33
CA ILE A 233 -15.34 6.69 13.16
C ILE A 233 -16.78 6.18 13.27
N SER A 234 -17.37 5.74 12.16
CA SER A 234 -18.72 5.19 12.15
C SER A 234 -18.90 4.01 13.10
N ARG A 235 -17.87 3.19 13.27
CA ARG A 235 -17.90 2.00 14.15
C ARG A 235 -17.60 2.32 15.62
N HIS A 236 -16.63 3.19 15.87
CA HIS A 236 -16.15 3.46 17.23
C HIS A 236 -16.82 4.66 17.89
N GLU A 237 -17.26 5.63 17.08
CA GLU A 237 -17.84 6.89 17.51
C GLU A 237 -19.13 7.21 16.72
N PRO A 238 -20.18 6.36 16.83
CA PRO A 238 -21.37 6.48 15.99
C PRO A 238 -22.12 7.80 16.16
N GLU A 239 -22.08 8.40 17.35
CA GLU A 239 -22.72 9.70 17.59
C GLU A 239 -21.98 10.84 16.85
N VAL A 240 -20.66 10.77 16.77
CA VAL A 240 -19.87 11.72 15.97
C VAL A 240 -20.14 11.51 14.49
N TRP A 241 -20.24 10.26 14.06
CA TRP A 241 -20.50 9.92 12.65
C TRP A 241 -21.86 10.42 12.15
N LYS A 242 -22.89 10.45 13.00
CA LYS A 242 -24.20 11.02 12.63
C LYS A 242 -24.09 12.45 12.12
N THR A 243 -23.17 13.22 12.68
CA THR A 243 -22.94 14.63 12.28
C THR A 243 -21.87 14.73 11.18
N ALA A 244 -20.76 14.00 11.32
CA ALA A 244 -19.61 14.08 10.39
C ALA A 244 -19.86 13.34 9.06
N GLY A 245 -20.65 12.26 9.09
CA GLY A 245 -20.88 11.42 7.90
C GLY A 245 -21.48 12.17 6.71
N PRO A 246 -22.53 12.97 6.86
CA PRO A 246 -23.08 13.78 5.78
C PRO A 246 -22.09 14.79 5.19
N GLU A 247 -21.13 15.26 5.99
CA GLU A 247 -20.12 16.26 5.62
C GLU A 247 -18.72 15.62 5.36
N TRP A 248 -18.65 14.28 5.32
CA TRP A 248 -17.38 13.55 5.26
C TRP A 248 -16.51 13.94 4.07
N GLU A 249 -17.11 14.17 2.91
CA GLU A 249 -16.40 14.63 1.71
C GLU A 249 -15.75 16.02 1.88
N GLN A 250 -16.26 16.84 2.78
CA GLN A 250 -15.69 18.17 3.07
C GLN A 250 -14.65 18.10 4.19
N LEU A 251 -14.86 17.18 5.13
CA LEU A 251 -13.99 17.01 6.29
C LEU A 251 -12.69 16.25 5.97
N PHE A 252 -12.80 15.13 5.26
CA PHE A 252 -11.69 14.20 5.04
C PHE A 252 -10.41 14.86 4.51
N PRO A 253 -10.45 15.79 3.52
CA PRO A 253 -9.24 16.42 2.99
C PRO A 253 -8.45 17.22 4.02
N ALA A 254 -9.10 17.70 5.08
CA ALA A 254 -8.52 18.57 6.08
C ALA A 254 -8.33 17.89 7.46
N ILE A 255 -8.67 16.62 7.59
CA ILE A 255 -8.51 15.89 8.87
C ILE A 255 -7.02 15.82 9.23
N PRO A 256 -6.61 16.38 10.37
CA PRO A 256 -5.25 16.26 10.86
C PRO A 256 -4.98 14.81 11.33
N TYR A 257 -3.72 14.39 11.22
CA TYR A 257 -3.29 13.09 11.68
C TYR A 257 -1.97 13.17 12.44
N GLU A 258 -1.71 12.15 13.22
CA GLU A 258 -0.46 11.94 13.95
C GLU A 258 0.06 10.54 13.65
N LEU A 259 1.34 10.45 13.30
CA LEU A 259 2.03 9.19 13.05
C LEU A 259 2.90 8.83 14.26
N ASP A 260 2.72 7.62 14.79
CA ASP A 260 3.55 7.00 15.81
C ASP A 260 4.10 5.69 15.21
N ILE A 261 5.31 5.77 14.69
CA ILE A 261 5.95 4.66 13.99
C ILE A 261 7.03 4.06 14.89
N ARG A 262 7.04 2.73 15.00
CA ARG A 262 8.08 1.98 15.68
C ARG A 262 8.60 0.88 14.77
N PHE A 263 9.92 0.84 14.62
CA PHE A 263 10.60 -0.22 13.88
C PHE A 263 11.56 -0.95 14.82
N TYR A 264 11.48 -2.28 14.82
CA TYR A 264 12.35 -3.13 15.62
C TYR A 264 13.21 -3.99 14.70
N LEU A 265 14.52 -3.76 14.74
CA LEU A 265 15.50 -4.57 14.03
C LEU A 265 15.71 -5.90 14.78
N ARG A 266 15.42 -7.02 14.12
CA ARG A 266 15.42 -8.34 14.76
C ARG A 266 16.69 -9.14 14.50
N ARG A 267 17.19 -9.15 13.28
CA ARG A 267 18.34 -9.96 12.86
C ARG A 267 19.12 -9.29 11.73
N SER A 268 20.39 -9.66 11.65
CA SER A 268 21.29 -9.39 10.52
C SER A 268 21.56 -10.69 9.76
N TYR A 269 20.56 -11.42 9.36
CA TYR A 269 20.71 -12.73 8.71
C TYR A 269 21.97 -13.53 9.13
N GLU A 270 22.81 -14.04 8.19
CA GLU A 270 23.88 -15.00 8.49
C GLU A 270 25.25 -14.35 8.83
N THR A 271 25.38 -13.01 8.79
CA THR A 271 26.69 -12.35 8.99
C THR A 271 26.65 -11.27 10.04
N ASP A 272 27.53 -11.40 11.03
CA ASP A 272 27.78 -10.38 12.07
C ASP A 272 28.76 -9.29 11.60
N LYS A 273 29.28 -9.37 10.40
CA LYS A 273 30.29 -8.44 9.85
C LYS A 273 30.10 -8.26 8.35
N SER A 274 30.35 -7.03 7.86
CA SER A 274 30.40 -6.76 6.43
C SER A 274 31.47 -7.60 5.75
N PHE A 275 31.15 -8.13 4.56
CA PHE A 275 32.13 -8.78 3.71
C PHE A 275 33.03 -7.70 3.10
N VAL A 276 34.25 -7.60 3.55
CA VAL A 276 35.26 -6.69 2.95
C VAL A 276 36.16 -7.53 2.07
N TYR A 277 36.07 -7.34 0.75
CA TYR A 277 37.09 -7.84 -0.15
C TYR A 277 38.40 -7.06 0.13
N ARG A 278 39.46 -7.80 0.46
CA ARG A 278 40.82 -7.27 0.58
C ARG A 278 41.44 -7.10 -0.80
#